data_df16d5492b3b1e9e741bc648231196cf
#
_entry.id   df16d5492b3b1e9e741bc648231196cf
#
_cell.length_a   1.000
_cell.length_b   1.000
_cell.length_c   1.000
_cell.angle_alpha   90.00
_cell.angle_beta   90.00
_cell.angle_gamma   90.00
#
_symmetry.space_group_name_H-M   'P 1'
#
loop_
_entity.id
_entity.type
_entity.pdbx_description
1 polymer ?
#
loop_
_entity_poly.entity_id
_entity_poly.type
_entity_poly.pdbx_seq_one_letter_code
_entity_poly.pdbx_strand_id
1 'polypeptide(L)'
;MARRASSSAHPVWIIAAIALVLGAVAGGYFLYGRVSDPYRTINKLPVEDYLQNSDSLRGNVYKLDGTVAKSLDWSSTAGRLFSVDVTTSNGDVLPILVPPQFNHVNIEKGQRFIFKIEVAEKGILRAQAVTKA
;
A
#
# COMPACT_ATOMS: atom_id res chain seq x y z
N MET A 1 -55.52 7.17 24.33
CA MET A 1 -55.27 8.43 23.68
C MET A 1 -53.87 8.86 23.76
N ALA A 2 -53.37 8.97 24.94
CA ALA A 2 -52.04 9.50 25.13
C ALA A 2 -50.94 8.72 24.44
N ARG A 3 -51.17 7.51 24.25
CA ARG A 3 -50.13 6.64 23.70
C ARG A 3 -49.78 6.92 22.30
N ARG A 4 -50.66 7.52 21.56
CA ARG A 4 -50.29 7.77 20.23
C ARG A 4 -49.33 8.93 20.09
N ALA A 5 -49.33 9.78 21.05
CA ALA A 5 -48.34 10.82 21.10
C ALA A 5 -46.92 10.25 21.16
N SER A 6 -46.71 9.17 21.85
CA SER A 6 -45.40 8.59 21.95
C SER A 6 -44.92 7.98 20.65
N SER A 7 -45.85 7.42 19.84
CA SER A 7 -45.44 6.87 18.58
C SER A 7 -45.12 7.91 17.55
N SER A 8 -45.76 9.08 17.63
CA SER A 8 -45.54 10.13 16.68
C SER A 8 -44.20 10.86 16.86
N ALA A 9 -43.60 10.70 18.02
CA ALA A 9 -42.33 11.38 18.29
C ALA A 9 -41.13 10.73 17.66
N HIS A 10 -41.29 9.57 17.10
CA HIS A 10 -40.13 8.72 16.83
C HIS A 10 -39.53 8.76 15.44
N PRO A 11 -40.08 9.41 14.42
CA PRO A 11 -39.38 9.53 13.15
C PRO A 11 -38.01 10.19 13.28
N VAL A 12 -37.89 11.20 14.13
CA VAL A 12 -36.62 11.87 14.37
C VAL A 12 -35.61 10.91 15.03
N TRP A 13 -36.10 10.12 15.95
CA TRP A 13 -35.27 9.12 16.63
C TRP A 13 -34.74 8.07 15.66
N ILE A 14 -35.59 7.60 14.77
CA ILE A 14 -35.21 6.62 13.76
C ILE A 14 -34.16 7.20 12.83
N ILE A 15 -34.33 8.44 12.39
CA ILE A 15 -33.38 9.14 11.53
C ILE A 15 -32.03 9.30 12.25
N ALA A 16 -32.08 9.69 13.53
CA ALA A 16 -30.86 9.85 14.30
C ALA A 16 -30.14 8.50 14.49
N ALA A 17 -30.87 7.43 14.72
CA ALA A 17 -30.29 6.10 14.88
C ALA A 17 -29.65 5.63 13.57
N ILE A 18 -30.32 5.84 12.45
CA ILE A 18 -29.79 5.47 11.13
C ILE A 18 -28.53 6.28 10.83
N ALA A 19 -28.53 7.58 11.11
CA ALA A 19 -27.36 8.42 10.89
C ALA A 19 -26.18 7.96 11.74
N LEU A 20 -26.42 7.57 12.98
CA LEU A 20 -25.39 7.08 13.89
C LEU A 20 -24.79 5.77 13.39
N VAL A 21 -25.63 4.85 12.93
CA VAL A 21 -25.16 3.57 12.40
C VAL A 21 -24.34 3.79 11.12
N LEU A 22 -24.82 4.64 10.22
CA LEU A 22 -24.08 4.94 8.99
C LEU A 22 -22.75 5.58 9.29
N GLY A 23 -22.69 6.49 10.25
CA GLY A 23 -21.45 7.12 10.67
C GLY A 23 -20.48 6.12 11.28
N ALA A 24 -20.98 5.19 12.09
CA ALA A 24 -20.14 4.16 12.68
C ALA A 24 -19.57 3.21 11.64
N VAL A 25 -20.39 2.80 10.65
CA VAL A 25 -19.94 1.93 9.57
C VAL A 25 -18.90 2.64 8.71
N ALA A 26 -19.15 3.89 8.34
CA ALA A 26 -18.22 4.66 7.52
C ALA A 26 -16.90 4.89 8.26
N GLY A 27 -16.96 5.25 9.53
CA GLY A 27 -15.77 5.44 10.36
C GLY A 27 -14.98 4.16 10.54
N GLY A 28 -15.67 3.05 10.80
CA GLY A 28 -15.02 1.75 10.92
C GLY A 28 -14.35 1.31 9.64
N TYR A 29 -14.99 1.51 8.52
CA TYR A 29 -14.43 1.19 7.21
C TYR A 29 -13.18 2.03 6.92
N PHE A 30 -13.25 3.31 7.22
CA PHE A 30 -12.11 4.22 7.03
C PHE A 30 -10.91 3.83 7.91
N LEU A 31 -11.17 3.50 9.19
CA LEU A 31 -10.12 3.07 10.10
C LEU A 31 -9.54 1.71 9.68
N TYR A 32 -10.38 0.81 9.22
CA TYR A 32 -9.92 -0.48 8.73
C TYR A 32 -8.99 -0.32 7.54
N GLY A 33 -9.33 0.56 6.61
CA GLY A 33 -8.48 0.85 5.47
C GLY A 33 -7.11 1.37 5.87
N ARG A 34 -7.05 2.20 6.91
CA ARG A 34 -5.76 2.71 7.42
C ARG A 34 -4.95 1.61 8.11
N VAL A 35 -5.61 0.80 8.91
CA VAL A 35 -4.93 -0.26 9.67
C VAL A 35 -4.45 -1.38 8.76
N SER A 36 -5.10 -1.57 7.61
CA SER A 36 -4.71 -2.61 6.67
C SER A 36 -3.41 -2.32 5.93
N ASP A 37 -2.90 -1.10 5.96
CA ASP A 37 -1.59 -0.77 5.39
C ASP A 37 -0.51 -1.08 6.44
N PRO A 38 0.25 -2.17 6.29
CA PRO A 38 1.26 -2.55 7.27
C PRO A 38 2.46 -1.60 7.29
N TYR A 39 2.60 -0.75 6.29
CA TYR A 39 3.76 0.15 6.16
C TYR A 39 3.37 1.62 6.30
N ARG A 40 2.24 1.91 6.93
CA ARG A 40 1.75 3.29 7.06
C ARG A 40 2.72 4.23 7.77
N THR A 41 3.58 3.70 8.64
CA THR A 41 4.57 4.49 9.38
C THR A 41 5.88 4.67 8.62
N ILE A 42 6.03 4.01 7.47
CA ILE A 42 7.23 4.10 6.65
C ILE A 42 7.00 5.15 5.58
N ASN A 43 7.99 6.01 5.36
CA ASN A 43 7.90 7.04 4.35
C ASN A 43 7.91 6.45 2.94
N LYS A 44 7.21 7.10 2.03
CA LYS A 44 7.25 6.73 0.62
C LYS A 44 8.61 7.07 0.02
N LEU A 45 9.06 6.24 -0.91
CA LEU A 45 10.30 6.50 -1.64
C LEU A 45 10.18 7.82 -2.42
N PRO A 46 11.10 8.79 -2.20
CA PRO A 46 11.12 10.00 -3.01
C PRO A 46 11.74 9.68 -4.38
N VAL A 47 10.88 9.36 -5.35
CA VAL A 47 11.30 8.85 -6.65
C VAL A 47 12.22 9.84 -7.38
N GLU A 48 11.90 11.12 -7.32
CA GLU A 48 12.74 12.14 -7.98
C GLU A 48 14.13 12.17 -7.38
N ASP A 49 14.23 12.16 -6.06
CA ASP A 49 15.54 12.16 -5.38
C ASP A 49 16.29 10.87 -5.67
N TYR A 50 15.60 9.75 -5.73
CA TYR A 50 16.20 8.48 -6.09
C TYR A 50 16.77 8.48 -7.49
N LEU A 51 16.04 9.04 -8.46
CA LEU A 51 16.49 9.09 -9.84
C LEU A 51 17.66 10.04 -10.04
N GLN A 52 17.70 11.13 -9.27
CA GLN A 52 18.78 12.11 -9.37
C GLN A 52 20.03 11.68 -8.62
N ASN A 53 19.87 11.10 -7.43
CA ASN A 53 21.00 10.74 -6.58
C ASN A 53 20.63 9.61 -5.63
N SER A 54 20.65 8.38 -6.14
CA SER A 54 20.30 7.20 -5.34
C SER A 54 21.28 6.97 -4.19
N ASP A 55 22.53 7.38 -4.32
CA ASP A 55 23.52 7.18 -3.27
C ASP A 55 23.20 7.94 -1.99
N SER A 56 22.53 9.09 -2.10
CA SER A 56 22.14 9.87 -0.93
C SER A 56 21.07 9.16 -0.09
N LEU A 57 20.35 8.23 -0.69
CA LEU A 57 19.29 7.47 -0.03
C LEU A 57 19.75 6.10 0.44
N ARG A 58 20.99 5.72 0.16
CA ARG A 58 21.50 4.39 0.48
C ARG A 58 21.41 4.08 1.97
N GLY A 59 20.96 2.88 2.29
CA GLY A 59 20.77 2.42 3.67
C GLY A 59 19.43 2.79 4.27
N ASN A 60 18.65 3.63 3.63
CA ASN A 60 17.32 4.01 4.10
C ASN A 60 16.27 3.02 3.61
N VAL A 61 15.20 2.90 4.40
CA VAL A 61 14.07 2.03 4.10
C VAL A 61 12.85 2.89 3.77
N TYR A 62 12.20 2.55 2.68
CA TYR A 62 11.00 3.25 2.21
C TYR A 62 9.92 2.27 1.83
N LYS A 63 8.69 2.76 1.66
CA LYS A 63 7.63 1.97 1.04
C LYS A 63 7.43 2.42 -0.40
N LEU A 64 7.09 1.46 -1.24
CA LEU A 64 6.81 1.72 -2.65
C LEU A 64 5.53 0.99 -3.02
N ASP A 65 4.53 1.75 -3.45
CA ASP A 65 3.27 1.23 -3.96
C ASP A 65 3.32 1.26 -5.48
N GLY A 66 3.21 0.11 -6.10
CA GLY A 66 3.30 0.05 -7.54
C GLY A 66 2.73 -1.22 -8.14
N THR A 67 2.58 -1.18 -9.46
CA THR A 67 2.08 -2.29 -10.25
C THR A 67 3.24 -2.95 -10.98
N VAL A 68 3.32 -4.27 -10.92
CA VAL A 68 4.37 -5.02 -11.61
C VAL A 68 4.18 -4.89 -13.12
N ALA A 69 5.17 -4.29 -13.79
CA ALA A 69 5.13 -4.09 -15.22
C ALA A 69 5.65 -5.32 -15.96
N LYS A 70 6.80 -5.84 -15.54
CA LYS A 70 7.32 -7.07 -16.13
C LYS A 70 8.44 -7.67 -15.28
N SER A 71 8.69 -8.96 -15.48
CA SER A 71 9.83 -9.64 -14.89
C SER A 71 11.05 -9.40 -15.78
N LEU A 72 12.13 -8.87 -15.19
CA LEU A 72 13.35 -8.53 -15.93
C LEU A 72 14.36 -9.66 -15.92
N ASP A 73 14.54 -10.29 -14.75
CA ASP A 73 15.56 -11.32 -14.60
C ASP A 73 15.22 -12.23 -13.41
N TRP A 74 15.88 -13.38 -13.36
CA TRP A 74 15.73 -14.33 -12.28
C TRP A 74 17.08 -15.00 -11.99
N SER A 75 17.37 -15.14 -10.69
CA SER A 75 18.54 -15.86 -10.23
C SER A 75 18.18 -16.66 -8.99
N SER A 76 18.66 -17.89 -8.89
CA SER A 76 18.39 -18.72 -7.72
C SER A 76 19.07 -18.18 -6.46
N THR A 77 20.13 -17.40 -6.60
CA THR A 77 20.88 -16.83 -5.48
C THR A 77 20.51 -15.40 -5.15
N ALA A 78 20.28 -14.56 -6.16
CA ALA A 78 19.97 -13.15 -5.99
C ALA A 78 18.47 -12.86 -5.87
N GLY A 79 17.63 -13.72 -6.43
CA GLY A 79 16.19 -13.54 -6.44
C GLY A 79 15.64 -13.12 -7.79
N ARG A 80 14.50 -12.43 -7.76
CA ARG A 80 13.79 -12.01 -8.96
C ARG A 80 13.87 -10.49 -9.11
N LEU A 81 14.15 -10.04 -10.31
CA LEU A 81 14.17 -8.62 -10.63
C LEU A 81 12.92 -8.25 -11.41
N PHE A 82 12.16 -7.31 -10.89
CA PHE A 82 10.92 -6.84 -11.52
C PHE A 82 11.00 -5.38 -11.87
N SER A 83 10.34 -5.02 -12.96
CA SER A 83 10.07 -3.63 -13.31
C SER A 83 8.72 -3.25 -12.70
N VAL A 84 8.69 -2.22 -11.86
CA VAL A 84 7.47 -1.80 -11.16
C VAL A 84 7.11 -0.38 -11.56
N ASP A 85 5.87 -0.20 -12.00
CA ASP A 85 5.32 1.11 -12.32
C ASP A 85 4.82 1.76 -11.03
N VAL A 86 5.45 2.86 -10.65
CA VAL A 86 5.18 3.53 -9.39
C VAL A 86 3.87 4.30 -9.46
N THR A 87 2.95 3.99 -8.57
CA THR A 87 1.59 4.55 -8.58
C THR A 87 1.57 6.08 -8.40
N THR A 88 2.48 6.61 -7.58
CA THR A 88 2.50 8.04 -7.25
C THR A 88 3.35 8.88 -8.20
N SER A 89 4.01 8.25 -9.16
CA SER A 89 4.92 8.93 -10.08
C SER A 89 4.45 8.70 -11.51
N ASN A 90 4.35 9.78 -12.29
CA ASN A 90 3.81 9.74 -13.64
C ASN A 90 4.68 8.91 -14.59
N GLY A 91 4.37 7.62 -14.71
CA GLY A 91 5.02 6.75 -15.68
C GLY A 91 6.43 6.31 -15.32
N ASP A 92 6.90 6.61 -14.12
CA ASP A 92 8.21 6.15 -13.68
C ASP A 92 8.16 4.67 -13.35
N VAL A 93 9.13 3.95 -13.91
CA VAL A 93 9.27 2.50 -13.72
C VAL A 93 10.61 2.26 -13.05
N LEU A 94 10.59 1.54 -11.93
CA LEU A 94 11.80 1.27 -11.15
C LEU A 94 12.06 -0.22 -11.07
N PRO A 95 13.33 -0.67 -11.15
CA PRO A 95 13.67 -2.06 -10.93
C PRO A 95 13.70 -2.37 -9.44
N ILE A 96 13.04 -3.44 -9.04
CA ILE A 96 13.02 -3.91 -7.65
C ILE A 96 13.51 -5.34 -7.60
N LEU A 97 14.50 -5.59 -6.76
CA LEU A 97 15.02 -6.93 -6.52
C LEU A 97 14.25 -7.57 -5.36
N VAL A 98 13.61 -8.69 -5.64
CA VAL A 98 12.89 -9.48 -4.65
C VAL A 98 13.77 -10.69 -4.28
N PRO A 99 14.31 -10.73 -3.05
CA PRO A 99 15.21 -11.82 -2.66
C PRO A 99 14.55 -13.19 -2.67
N PRO A 100 15.33 -14.27 -2.69
CA PRO A 100 14.79 -15.65 -2.75
C PRO A 100 13.88 -16.01 -1.59
N GLN A 101 14.02 -15.36 -0.44
CA GLN A 101 13.16 -15.60 0.72
C GLN A 101 11.68 -15.32 0.44
N PHE A 102 11.37 -14.58 -0.63
CA PHE A 102 10.02 -14.28 -1.05
C PHE A 102 9.56 -15.10 -2.26
N ASN A 103 10.27 -16.18 -2.60
CA ASN A 103 9.88 -17.02 -3.73
C ASN A 103 8.49 -17.65 -3.57
N HIS A 104 8.00 -17.76 -2.35
CA HIS A 104 6.64 -18.24 -2.09
C HIS A 104 5.55 -17.23 -2.45
N VAL A 105 5.92 -15.97 -2.64
CA VAL A 105 4.97 -14.93 -3.04
C VAL A 105 4.81 -14.98 -4.56
N ASN A 106 3.57 -15.13 -5.01
CA ASN A 106 3.28 -15.14 -6.43
C ASN A 106 3.16 -13.70 -6.94
N ILE A 107 4.17 -13.26 -7.66
CA ILE A 107 4.24 -11.91 -8.23
C ILE A 107 4.08 -12.02 -9.74
N GLU A 108 2.98 -11.48 -10.24
CA GLU A 108 2.66 -11.54 -11.66
C GLU A 108 2.49 -10.14 -12.25
N LYS A 109 2.70 -10.04 -13.56
CA LYS A 109 2.51 -8.81 -14.30
C LYS A 109 1.07 -8.30 -14.12
N GLY A 110 0.94 -7.00 -13.87
CA GLY A 110 -0.35 -6.36 -13.68
C GLY A 110 -0.86 -6.37 -12.25
N GLN A 111 -0.19 -7.07 -11.34
CA GLN A 111 -0.57 -7.06 -9.93
C GLN A 111 0.01 -5.85 -9.22
N ARG A 112 -0.75 -5.33 -8.28
CA ARG A 112 -0.33 -4.20 -7.45
C ARG A 112 0.15 -4.70 -6.10
N PHE A 113 1.31 -4.21 -5.68
CA PHE A 113 1.91 -4.56 -4.40
C PHE A 113 2.40 -3.32 -3.68
N ILE A 114 2.50 -3.44 -2.36
CA ILE A 114 3.22 -2.48 -1.53
C ILE A 114 4.50 -3.17 -1.09
N PHE A 115 5.62 -2.57 -1.45
CA PHE A 115 6.95 -3.09 -1.13
C PHE A 115 7.57 -2.26 -0.01
N LYS A 116 8.14 -2.94 0.98
CA LYS A 116 9.08 -2.32 1.90
C LYS A 116 10.46 -2.53 1.30
N ILE A 117 11.11 -1.46 0.89
CA ILE A 117 12.37 -1.53 0.16
C ILE A 117 13.50 -0.84 0.90
N GLU A 118 14.70 -1.34 0.71
CA GLU A 118 15.92 -0.70 1.16
C GLU A 118 16.73 -0.28 -0.06
N VAL A 119 17.24 0.95 -0.02
CA VAL A 119 18.16 1.41 -1.06
C VAL A 119 19.52 0.82 -0.75
N ALA A 120 19.92 -0.18 -1.53
CA ALA A 120 21.17 -0.89 -1.36
C ALA A 120 22.29 -0.24 -2.17
N GLU A 121 23.45 -0.89 -2.19
CA GLU A 121 24.60 -0.40 -2.96
C GLU A 121 24.25 -0.25 -4.44
N LYS A 122 24.84 0.74 -5.07
CA LYS A 122 24.62 1.06 -6.50
C LYS A 122 23.18 1.42 -6.85
N GLY A 123 22.40 1.86 -5.85
CA GLY A 123 21.04 2.26 -6.08
C GLY A 123 20.03 1.12 -6.29
N ILE A 124 20.40 -0.11 -5.95
CA ILE A 124 19.49 -1.24 -6.09
C ILE A 124 18.40 -1.14 -5.02
N LEU A 125 17.15 -1.26 -5.45
CA LEU A 125 16.01 -1.33 -4.53
C LEU A 125 15.76 -2.78 -4.18
N ARG A 126 16.05 -3.15 -2.94
CA ARG A 126 15.87 -4.52 -2.46
C ARG A 126 14.63 -4.61 -1.60
N ALA A 127 13.72 -5.50 -1.94
CA ALA A 127 12.52 -5.70 -1.15
C ALA A 127 12.85 -6.39 0.17
N GLN A 128 12.45 -5.78 1.28
CA GLN A 128 12.53 -6.37 2.61
C GLN A 128 11.21 -7.03 3.00
N ALA A 129 10.12 -6.60 2.41
CA ALA A 129 8.81 -7.21 2.59
C ALA A 129 7.95 -6.89 1.37
N VAL A 130 7.02 -7.77 1.07
CA VAL A 130 6.11 -7.63 -0.07
C VAL A 130 4.70 -7.94 0.42
N THR A 131 3.78 -7.00 0.21
CA THR A 131 2.38 -7.16 0.59
C THR A 131 1.50 -6.82 -0.58
N LYS A 132 0.54 -7.69 -0.87
CA LYS A 132 -0.41 -7.44 -1.95
C LYS A 132 -1.32 -6.27 -1.57
N ALA A 133 -1.44 -5.32 -2.48
CA ALA A 133 -2.26 -4.14 -2.25
C ALA A 133 -3.75 -4.41 -2.48
#